data_50b629d4e3c49927d7af804c387e6978
#
_entry.id   50b629d4e3c49927d7af804c387e6978
#
_cell.length_a   1.000
_cell.length_b   1.000
_cell.length_c   1.000
_cell.angle_alpha   90.00
_cell.angle_beta   90.00
_cell.angle_gamma   90.00
#
_symmetry.space_group_name_H-M   'P 1'
#
loop_
_entity.id
_entity.type
_entity.pdbx_description
1 polymer ?
#
loop_
_entity_poly.entity_id
_entity_poly.type
_entity_poly.pdbx_seq_one_letter_code
_entity_poly.pdbx_strand_id
1 'polypeptide(L)'
;MTLAAIPSHRLPVVARAPGKCILFGEHAVVRGQPEVLLAVDLYTQVAIRPAPEWRLNGHAGPVAGHRYLQAAIREVWTDGTPLDVTSVSRIPKASGMGSSAAFVSGLVAAMGAAQGGVDRPTLAQRVFSIERNAQGVGSPGDTSAAIAGSYLTLNTDVAAIGEPLWTVSAGEERWTVRQIADPGWVWVVAYSGLPKATGPKVRAVGERFSSTEGPDLLRRFSEVALAGLRAMAREDRDETGRLLDENQALLRAVGVSHPRLEALIEAARPAAVGAKVTGAGGGGSIVALPKPGLETDLVRRLARAGAVPFATGPAAHGVELV
;
A
#
# COMPACT_ATOMS: atom_id res chain seq x y z
N MET A 1 -5.38 -19.08 6.45
CA MET A 1 -6.48 -19.31 5.45
C MET A 1 -5.94 -19.02 4.06
N THR A 2 -5.92 -19.96 3.15
CA THR A 2 -5.37 -19.75 1.80
C THR A 2 -6.33 -18.87 1.01
N LEU A 3 -5.82 -17.75 0.47
CA LEU A 3 -6.61 -16.86 -0.39
C LEU A 3 -6.97 -17.59 -1.69
N ALA A 4 -8.24 -17.52 -2.11
CA ALA A 4 -8.70 -18.13 -3.34
C ALA A 4 -7.99 -17.55 -4.56
N ALA A 5 -7.68 -18.41 -5.54
CA ALA A 5 -7.15 -17.99 -6.83
C ALA A 5 -8.14 -17.09 -7.58
N ILE A 6 -7.63 -16.28 -8.51
CA ILE A 6 -8.46 -15.57 -9.48
C ILE A 6 -8.92 -16.58 -10.53
N PRO A 7 -10.22 -16.86 -10.66
CA PRO A 7 -10.73 -17.85 -11.61
C PRO A 7 -10.61 -17.37 -13.06
N SER A 8 -10.75 -18.30 -13.99
CA SER A 8 -10.87 -17.97 -15.42
C SER A 8 -12.18 -17.24 -15.70
N HIS A 9 -12.13 -16.28 -16.62
CA HIS A 9 -13.30 -15.54 -17.06
C HIS A 9 -13.17 -15.14 -18.55
N ARG A 10 -14.28 -15.06 -19.26
CA ARG A 10 -14.29 -14.54 -20.65
C ARG A 10 -14.34 -13.01 -20.67
N LEU A 11 -13.69 -12.40 -21.67
CA LEU A 11 -13.80 -10.95 -21.89
C LEU A 11 -15.25 -10.53 -22.20
N PRO A 12 -15.73 -9.39 -21.69
CA PRO A 12 -14.98 -8.41 -20.86
C PRO A 12 -14.77 -8.89 -19.43
N VAL A 13 -13.67 -8.45 -18.80
CA VAL A 13 -13.35 -8.75 -17.40
C VAL A 13 -13.22 -7.45 -16.62
N VAL A 14 -13.78 -7.44 -15.43
CA VAL A 14 -13.65 -6.33 -14.48
C VAL A 14 -13.02 -6.87 -13.20
N ALA A 15 -11.99 -6.21 -12.72
CA ALA A 15 -11.36 -6.49 -11.44
C ALA A 15 -11.22 -5.22 -10.62
N ARG A 16 -11.21 -5.36 -9.29
CA ARG A 16 -10.90 -4.25 -8.40
C ARG A 16 -9.84 -4.65 -7.39
N ALA A 17 -9.04 -3.69 -6.95
CA ALA A 17 -8.03 -3.90 -5.94
C ALA A 17 -7.99 -2.71 -4.97
N PRO A 18 -7.77 -2.94 -3.66
CA PRO A 18 -7.75 -1.90 -2.65
C PRO A 18 -6.43 -1.11 -2.67
N GLY A 19 -6.49 0.10 -2.09
CA GLY A 19 -5.32 0.85 -1.67
C GLY A 19 -4.76 0.33 -0.35
N LYS A 20 -3.74 1.03 0.16
CA LYS A 20 -3.09 0.67 1.44
C LYS A 20 -2.61 1.89 2.22
N CYS A 21 -2.37 1.68 3.51
CA CYS A 21 -1.57 2.54 4.37
C CYS A 21 -0.44 1.72 5.02
N ILE A 22 0.71 2.35 5.24
CA ILE A 22 1.77 1.77 6.04
C ILE A 22 1.57 2.24 7.48
N LEU A 23 1.46 1.30 8.40
CA LEU A 23 1.32 1.57 9.83
C LEU A 23 2.69 1.69 10.50
N PHE A 24 3.63 0.82 10.13
CA PHE A 24 5.01 0.81 10.65
C PHE A 24 5.99 0.34 9.58
N GLY A 25 7.24 0.82 9.62
CA GLY A 25 8.34 0.27 8.83
C GLY A 25 8.58 0.94 7.48
N GLU A 26 7.94 2.09 7.19
CA GLU A 26 8.20 2.87 5.98
C GLU A 26 9.70 3.10 5.77
N HIS A 27 10.15 3.08 4.53
CA HIS A 27 11.55 3.26 4.10
C HIS A 27 12.53 2.19 4.60
N ALA A 28 12.36 1.65 5.82
CA ALA A 28 13.25 0.65 6.38
C ALA A 28 13.04 -0.74 5.72
N VAL A 29 11.84 -1.02 5.22
CA VAL A 29 11.48 -2.31 4.59
C VAL A 29 12.34 -2.64 3.37
N VAL A 30 12.79 -1.66 2.58
CA VAL A 30 13.70 -1.87 1.44
C VAL A 30 15.13 -2.21 1.89
N ARG A 31 15.40 -2.18 3.19
CA ARG A 31 16.63 -2.62 3.86
C ARG A 31 16.41 -3.89 4.69
N GLY A 32 15.37 -4.66 4.36
CA GLY A 32 15.06 -5.92 5.02
C GLY A 32 14.39 -5.80 6.40
N GLN A 33 14.01 -4.56 6.83
CA GLN A 33 13.35 -4.38 8.12
C GLN A 33 11.85 -4.71 8.05
N PRO A 34 11.21 -5.00 9.20
CA PRO A 34 9.78 -5.27 9.27
C PRO A 34 8.92 -4.12 8.76
N GLU A 35 7.81 -4.45 8.09
CA GLU A 35 6.76 -3.51 7.69
C GLU A 35 5.39 -4.04 8.11
N VAL A 36 4.50 -3.16 8.55
CA VAL A 36 3.10 -3.47 8.88
C VAL A 36 2.19 -2.59 8.04
N LEU A 37 1.26 -3.20 7.33
CA LEU A 37 0.38 -2.55 6.37
C LEU A 37 -1.09 -2.81 6.69
N LEU A 38 -1.92 -1.85 6.30
CA LEU A 38 -3.36 -1.94 6.26
C LEU A 38 -3.81 -1.74 4.81
N ALA A 39 -4.46 -2.74 4.21
CA ALA A 39 -5.23 -2.52 2.99
C ALA A 39 -6.50 -1.73 3.34
N VAL A 40 -6.73 -0.59 2.67
CA VAL A 40 -7.86 0.29 2.98
C VAL A 40 -9.04 0.05 2.06
N ASP A 41 -10.27 0.28 2.56
CA ASP A 41 -11.52 0.06 1.80
C ASP A 41 -11.78 1.18 0.75
N LEU A 42 -10.75 1.51 -0.01
CA LEU A 42 -10.80 2.35 -1.21
C LEU A 42 -10.18 1.59 -2.38
N TYR A 43 -10.94 1.42 -3.45
CA TYR A 43 -10.57 0.56 -4.57
C TYR A 43 -10.26 1.34 -5.84
N THR A 44 -9.36 0.76 -6.63
CA THR A 44 -9.23 1.02 -8.06
C THR A 44 -9.87 -0.14 -8.81
N GLN A 45 -10.82 0.16 -9.68
CA GLN A 45 -11.46 -0.78 -10.60
C GLN A 45 -10.80 -0.69 -11.97
N VAL A 46 -10.53 -1.83 -12.58
CA VAL A 46 -9.97 -1.95 -13.93
C VAL A 46 -10.86 -2.86 -14.74
N ALA A 47 -11.30 -2.40 -15.90
CA ALA A 47 -12.05 -3.20 -16.87
C ALA A 47 -11.21 -3.39 -18.14
N ILE A 48 -11.20 -4.60 -18.69
CA ILE A 48 -10.58 -4.92 -19.97
C ILE A 48 -11.60 -5.53 -20.91
N ARG A 49 -11.57 -5.11 -22.19
CA ARG A 49 -12.42 -5.66 -23.25
C ARG A 49 -11.67 -5.71 -24.58
N PRO A 50 -12.03 -6.60 -25.51
CA PRO A 50 -11.43 -6.62 -26.84
C PRO A 50 -11.63 -5.27 -27.56
N ALA A 51 -10.62 -4.84 -28.30
CA ALA A 51 -10.66 -3.63 -29.09
C ALA A 51 -9.85 -3.80 -30.40
N PRO A 52 -10.11 -3.00 -31.45
CA PRO A 52 -9.33 -3.05 -32.66
C PRO A 52 -7.89 -2.52 -32.49
N GLU A 53 -7.66 -1.74 -31.47
CA GLU A 53 -6.36 -1.17 -31.08
C GLU A 53 -6.27 -1.00 -29.56
N TRP A 54 -5.04 -0.91 -29.03
CA TRP A 54 -4.82 -0.64 -27.61
C TRP A 54 -5.36 0.73 -27.20
N ARG A 55 -6.18 0.76 -26.13
CA ARG A 55 -6.75 1.98 -25.56
C ARG A 55 -6.57 1.98 -24.03
N LEU A 56 -6.40 3.18 -23.47
CA LEU A 56 -6.44 3.42 -22.04
C LEU A 56 -7.35 4.61 -21.74
N ASN A 57 -8.44 4.37 -20.98
CA ASN A 57 -9.45 5.36 -20.61
C ASN A 57 -10.00 6.15 -21.84
N GLY A 58 -10.30 5.43 -22.94
CA GLY A 58 -10.84 5.98 -24.17
C GLY A 58 -9.81 6.61 -25.11
N HIS A 59 -8.56 6.81 -24.69
CA HIS A 59 -7.52 7.36 -25.54
C HIS A 59 -6.87 6.25 -26.36
N ALA A 60 -7.03 6.32 -27.68
CA ALA A 60 -6.32 5.49 -28.65
C ALA A 60 -4.89 5.98 -28.83
N GLY A 61 -3.98 5.07 -29.17
CA GLY A 61 -2.60 5.41 -29.50
C GLY A 61 -1.57 4.64 -28.69
N PRO A 62 -0.28 4.95 -28.89
CA PRO A 62 0.74 4.12 -28.30
C PRO A 62 0.55 4.11 -26.79
N VAL A 63 0.37 2.92 -26.26
CA VAL A 63 0.51 2.59 -24.85
C VAL A 63 1.86 3.12 -24.31
N ALA A 64 2.64 3.71 -25.22
CA ALA A 64 4.01 4.24 -25.07
C ALA A 64 4.22 5.22 -23.91
N GLY A 65 3.17 5.83 -23.39
CA GLY A 65 3.27 6.73 -22.23
C GLY A 65 2.93 6.07 -20.88
N HIS A 66 2.35 4.87 -20.86
CA HIS A 66 1.89 4.24 -19.61
C HIS A 66 2.71 3.01 -19.23
N ARG A 67 3.84 3.25 -18.54
CA ARG A 67 4.85 2.24 -18.19
C ARG A 67 4.30 0.94 -17.57
N TYR A 68 3.27 1.03 -16.72
CA TYR A 68 2.67 -0.14 -16.07
C TYR A 68 1.85 -0.99 -17.05
N LEU A 69 1.08 -0.34 -17.94
CA LEU A 69 0.30 -1.06 -18.95
C LEU A 69 1.23 -1.74 -19.96
N GLN A 70 2.28 -1.06 -20.41
CA GLN A 70 3.29 -1.66 -21.29
C GLN A 70 3.96 -2.89 -20.66
N ALA A 71 4.34 -2.78 -19.38
CA ALA A 71 4.95 -3.89 -18.67
C ALA A 71 3.97 -5.06 -18.50
N ALA A 72 2.71 -4.79 -18.15
CA ALA A 72 1.68 -5.82 -18.03
C ALA A 72 1.40 -6.51 -19.37
N ILE A 73 1.32 -5.77 -20.48
CA ILE A 73 1.18 -6.35 -21.82
C ILE A 73 2.34 -7.29 -22.12
N ARG A 74 3.56 -6.85 -21.92
CA ARG A 74 4.76 -7.63 -22.25
C ARG A 74 4.94 -8.86 -21.36
N GLU A 75 4.61 -8.76 -20.07
CA GLU A 75 4.91 -9.80 -19.08
C GLU A 75 3.75 -10.77 -18.82
N VAL A 76 2.52 -10.34 -19.13
CA VAL A 76 1.31 -11.09 -18.77
C VAL A 76 0.42 -11.41 -19.97
N TRP A 77 0.23 -10.46 -20.90
CA TRP A 77 -0.74 -10.63 -21.98
C TRP A 77 -0.12 -11.34 -23.17
N THR A 78 -0.34 -12.66 -23.27
CA THR A 78 0.25 -13.53 -24.32
C THR A 78 -0.61 -13.69 -25.56
N ASP A 79 -1.91 -13.37 -25.49
CA ASP A 79 -2.86 -13.50 -26.59
C ASP A 79 -2.51 -12.55 -27.77
N GLY A 80 -1.96 -11.38 -27.48
CA GLY A 80 -1.64 -10.38 -28.50
C GLY A 80 -2.82 -9.51 -28.96
N THR A 81 -4.06 -9.91 -28.67
CA THR A 81 -5.27 -9.14 -29.00
C THR A 81 -5.27 -7.79 -28.30
N PRO A 82 -5.44 -6.67 -29.04
CA PRO A 82 -5.54 -5.35 -28.38
C PRO A 82 -6.74 -5.25 -27.45
N LEU A 83 -6.56 -4.54 -26.35
CA LEU A 83 -7.59 -4.32 -25.34
C LEU A 83 -7.88 -2.82 -25.16
N ASP A 84 -9.13 -2.50 -24.90
CA ASP A 84 -9.51 -1.24 -24.26
C ASP A 84 -9.49 -1.44 -22.75
N VAL A 85 -8.57 -0.75 -22.09
CA VAL A 85 -8.38 -0.77 -20.63
C VAL A 85 -9.00 0.48 -20.05
N THR A 86 -9.98 0.34 -19.17
CA THR A 86 -10.57 1.46 -18.43
C THR A 86 -10.26 1.33 -16.95
N SER A 87 -9.93 2.43 -16.28
CA SER A 87 -9.69 2.44 -14.84
C SER A 87 -10.40 3.59 -14.15
N VAL A 88 -11.07 3.26 -13.02
CA VAL A 88 -11.70 4.24 -12.14
C VAL A 88 -11.14 4.01 -10.73
N SER A 89 -10.63 5.05 -10.10
CA SER A 89 -10.01 4.96 -8.77
C SER A 89 -10.68 5.90 -7.78
N ARG A 90 -11.03 5.37 -6.61
CA ARG A 90 -11.42 6.17 -5.45
C ARG A 90 -10.21 6.58 -4.59
N ILE A 91 -9.03 6.02 -4.87
CA ILE A 91 -7.77 6.35 -4.19
C ILE A 91 -7.24 7.67 -4.78
N PRO A 92 -7.03 8.73 -3.99
CA PRO A 92 -6.51 9.99 -4.50
C PRO A 92 -5.12 9.80 -5.14
N LYS A 93 -4.92 10.43 -6.29
CA LYS A 93 -3.62 10.35 -7.01
C LYS A 93 -2.49 10.93 -6.15
N ALA A 94 -1.33 10.28 -6.18
CA ALA A 94 -0.13 10.69 -5.46
C ALA A 94 -0.33 10.88 -3.94
N SER A 95 -1.34 10.24 -3.35
CA SER A 95 -1.66 10.29 -1.92
C SER A 95 -0.75 9.42 -1.03
N GLY A 96 0.06 8.53 -1.61
CA GLY A 96 0.84 7.55 -0.85
C GLY A 96 0.07 6.25 -0.50
N MET A 97 -1.19 6.15 -0.93
CA MET A 97 -2.09 5.03 -0.62
C MET A 97 -2.09 3.91 -1.66
N GLY A 98 -1.02 3.70 -2.41
CA GLY A 98 -0.87 2.53 -3.29
C GLY A 98 -1.74 2.52 -4.56
N SER A 99 -2.15 3.69 -5.10
CA SER A 99 -3.00 3.76 -6.30
C SER A 99 -2.40 3.05 -7.53
N SER A 100 -1.08 3.09 -7.73
CA SER A 100 -0.42 2.34 -8.81
C SER A 100 -0.47 0.84 -8.60
N ALA A 101 -0.16 0.38 -7.38
CA ALA A 101 -0.23 -1.03 -7.02
C ALA A 101 -1.66 -1.59 -7.19
N ALA A 102 -2.68 -0.85 -6.76
CA ALA A 102 -4.08 -1.22 -6.96
C ALA A 102 -4.44 -1.32 -8.46
N PHE A 103 -3.99 -0.36 -9.28
CA PHE A 103 -4.19 -0.41 -10.73
C PHE A 103 -3.51 -1.63 -11.36
N VAL A 104 -2.23 -1.85 -11.07
CA VAL A 104 -1.48 -2.97 -11.65
C VAL A 104 -2.06 -4.30 -11.19
N SER A 105 -2.43 -4.42 -9.91
CA SER A 105 -3.06 -5.64 -9.38
C SER A 105 -4.38 -5.96 -10.07
N GLY A 106 -5.26 -4.96 -10.25
CA GLY A 106 -6.52 -5.12 -10.97
C GLY A 106 -6.30 -5.50 -12.44
N LEU A 107 -5.36 -4.83 -13.12
CA LEU A 107 -5.04 -5.10 -14.52
C LEU A 107 -4.50 -6.52 -14.74
N VAL A 108 -3.51 -6.92 -13.94
CA VAL A 108 -2.88 -8.26 -14.08
C VAL A 108 -3.85 -9.36 -13.68
N ALA A 109 -4.71 -9.13 -12.68
CA ALA A 109 -5.76 -10.08 -12.29
C ALA A 109 -6.79 -10.24 -13.42
N ALA A 110 -7.24 -9.15 -14.04
CA ALA A 110 -8.17 -9.20 -15.17
C ALA A 110 -7.56 -9.90 -16.39
N MET A 111 -6.30 -9.61 -16.74
CA MET A 111 -5.57 -10.29 -17.80
C MET A 111 -5.38 -11.79 -17.51
N GLY A 112 -5.01 -12.12 -16.26
CA GLY A 112 -4.88 -13.51 -15.82
C GLY A 112 -6.19 -14.29 -15.91
N ALA A 113 -7.29 -13.68 -15.47
CA ALA A 113 -8.63 -14.26 -15.58
C ALA A 113 -9.01 -14.57 -17.04
N ALA A 114 -8.74 -13.63 -17.95
CA ALA A 114 -9.02 -13.80 -19.39
C ALA A 114 -8.17 -14.91 -20.04
N GLN A 115 -7.05 -15.31 -19.42
CA GLN A 115 -6.12 -16.32 -19.91
C GLN A 115 -6.12 -17.62 -19.10
N GLY A 116 -7.20 -17.95 -18.41
CA GLY A 116 -7.38 -19.23 -17.72
C GLY A 116 -7.31 -19.15 -16.19
N GLY A 117 -7.12 -17.97 -15.63
CA GLY A 117 -7.02 -17.74 -14.19
C GLY A 117 -5.58 -17.61 -13.70
N VAL A 118 -5.40 -17.21 -12.47
CA VAL A 118 -4.09 -17.06 -11.83
C VAL A 118 -4.18 -17.26 -10.31
N ASP A 119 -3.24 -18.02 -9.74
CA ASP A 119 -3.11 -18.15 -8.29
C ASP A 119 -2.51 -16.87 -7.66
N ARG A 120 -2.77 -16.67 -6.37
CA ARG A 120 -2.37 -15.46 -5.66
C ARG A 120 -0.85 -15.28 -5.55
N PRO A 121 -0.04 -16.31 -5.24
CA PRO A 121 1.41 -16.18 -5.23
C PRO A 121 2.01 -15.77 -6.58
N THR A 122 1.56 -16.39 -7.68
CA THR A 122 1.97 -16.03 -9.04
C THR A 122 1.55 -14.59 -9.38
N LEU A 123 0.33 -14.22 -9.04
CA LEU A 123 -0.15 -12.84 -9.22
C LEU A 123 0.72 -11.84 -8.45
N ALA A 124 1.03 -12.13 -7.17
CA ALA A 124 1.85 -11.28 -6.33
C ALA A 124 3.26 -11.06 -6.90
N GLN A 125 3.89 -12.13 -7.36
CA GLN A 125 5.22 -12.04 -7.98
C GLN A 125 5.19 -11.20 -9.27
N ARG A 126 4.21 -11.44 -10.16
CA ARG A 126 4.07 -10.70 -11.44
C ARG A 126 3.82 -9.21 -11.20
N VAL A 127 2.85 -8.87 -10.35
CA VAL A 127 2.49 -7.48 -10.05
C VAL A 127 3.67 -6.74 -9.42
N PHE A 128 4.38 -7.37 -8.48
CA PHE A 128 5.58 -6.80 -7.90
C PHE A 128 6.68 -6.56 -8.93
N SER A 129 6.95 -7.53 -9.80
CA SER A 129 7.95 -7.40 -10.86
C SER A 129 7.63 -6.22 -11.79
N ILE A 130 6.37 -6.10 -12.23
CA ILE A 130 5.92 -5.00 -13.08
C ILE A 130 6.10 -3.64 -12.38
N GLU A 131 5.68 -3.53 -11.13
CA GLU A 131 5.79 -2.27 -10.40
C GLU A 131 7.24 -1.88 -10.11
N ARG A 132 8.06 -2.85 -9.68
CA ARG A 132 9.48 -2.64 -9.42
C ARG A 132 10.24 -2.26 -10.69
N ASN A 133 10.03 -2.93 -11.81
CA ASN A 133 10.64 -2.58 -13.09
C ASN A 133 10.26 -1.18 -13.56
N ALA A 134 9.03 -0.75 -13.28
CA ALA A 134 8.57 0.59 -13.62
C ALA A 134 9.08 1.69 -12.67
N GLN A 135 9.37 1.38 -11.40
CA GLN A 135 9.81 2.35 -10.38
C GLN A 135 11.31 2.32 -10.11
N GLY A 136 11.98 1.21 -10.41
CA GLY A 136 13.41 0.99 -10.19
C GLY A 136 13.76 0.44 -8.81
N VAL A 137 12.96 0.72 -7.78
CA VAL A 137 13.16 0.26 -6.39
C VAL A 137 11.81 0.16 -5.67
N GLY A 138 11.70 -0.71 -4.67
CA GLY A 138 10.51 -0.85 -3.84
C GLY A 138 10.42 -2.21 -3.16
N SER A 139 9.66 -2.28 -2.08
CA SER A 139 9.23 -3.53 -1.44
C SER A 139 7.91 -4.00 -2.06
N PRO A 140 7.53 -5.28 -1.90
CA PRO A 140 6.24 -5.78 -2.35
C PRO A 140 5.05 -5.39 -1.44
N GLY A 141 5.23 -4.51 -0.46
CA GLY A 141 4.19 -4.14 0.51
C GLY A 141 2.94 -3.60 -0.16
N ASP A 142 3.09 -2.59 -1.03
CA ASP A 142 1.98 -1.95 -1.72
C ASP A 142 1.19 -2.96 -2.58
N THR A 143 1.89 -3.77 -3.36
CA THR A 143 1.29 -4.77 -4.25
C THR A 143 0.67 -5.93 -3.48
N SER A 144 1.33 -6.40 -2.43
CA SER A 144 0.80 -7.46 -1.57
C SER A 144 -0.48 -7.03 -0.85
N ALA A 145 -0.53 -5.80 -0.34
CA ALA A 145 -1.75 -5.27 0.28
C ALA A 145 -2.91 -5.17 -0.73
N ALA A 146 -2.63 -4.71 -1.96
CA ALA A 146 -3.64 -4.67 -3.02
C ALA A 146 -4.15 -6.07 -3.40
N ILE A 147 -3.31 -7.12 -3.31
CA ILE A 147 -3.69 -8.49 -3.69
C ILE A 147 -4.37 -9.25 -2.54
N ALA A 148 -3.90 -9.07 -1.31
CA ALA A 148 -4.43 -9.82 -0.16
C ALA A 148 -5.62 -9.16 0.51
N GLY A 149 -5.65 -7.83 0.57
CA GLY A 149 -6.54 -7.12 1.50
C GLY A 149 -6.05 -7.21 2.95
N SER A 150 -6.91 -6.87 3.92
CA SER A 150 -6.68 -7.05 5.35
C SER A 150 -5.43 -6.32 5.90
N TYR A 151 -4.88 -6.84 6.99
CA TYR A 151 -3.59 -6.39 7.55
C TYR A 151 -2.49 -7.35 7.14
N LEU A 152 -1.33 -6.80 6.77
CA LEU A 152 -0.17 -7.57 6.37
C LEU A 152 1.07 -7.16 7.13
N THR A 153 2.03 -8.09 7.17
CA THR A 153 3.39 -7.80 7.60
C THR A 153 4.41 -8.44 6.66
N LEU A 154 5.53 -7.76 6.50
CA LEU A 154 6.68 -8.21 5.71
C LEU A 154 7.92 -8.29 6.61
N ASN A 155 8.84 -9.21 6.25
CA ASN A 155 10.15 -9.37 6.90
C ASN A 155 10.06 -9.57 8.41
N THR A 156 9.04 -10.28 8.87
CA THR A 156 8.89 -10.61 10.28
C THR A 156 9.12 -12.10 10.46
N ASP A 157 10.24 -12.45 11.11
CA ASP A 157 10.52 -13.81 11.57
C ASP A 157 9.89 -14.11 12.93
N VAL A 158 9.05 -13.20 13.42
CA VAL A 158 8.28 -13.43 14.64
C VAL A 158 7.21 -14.47 14.32
N ALA A 159 7.64 -15.73 14.32
CA ALA A 159 6.91 -16.91 13.89
C ALA A 159 5.54 -17.11 14.56
N ALA A 160 5.23 -16.34 15.59
CA ALA A 160 3.97 -16.42 16.34
C ALA A 160 2.91 -15.41 15.83
N ILE A 161 3.25 -14.49 14.91
CA ILE A 161 2.31 -13.44 14.50
C ILE A 161 2.08 -13.50 12.99
N GLY A 162 0.86 -13.87 12.60
CA GLY A 162 0.37 -13.86 11.23
C GLY A 162 0.61 -15.16 10.46
N GLU A 163 -0.33 -15.42 9.55
CA GLU A 163 -0.33 -16.58 8.66
C GLU A 163 0.47 -16.29 7.38
N PRO A 164 1.41 -17.15 6.95
CA PRO A 164 2.15 -16.94 5.72
C PRO A 164 1.21 -17.02 4.51
N LEU A 165 1.33 -16.07 3.60
CA LEU A 165 0.59 -16.02 2.33
C LEU A 165 1.47 -16.47 1.16
N TRP A 166 2.58 -15.76 0.94
CA TRP A 166 3.53 -16.02 -0.13
C TRP A 166 4.89 -15.38 0.15
N THR A 167 5.86 -15.76 -0.65
CA THR A 167 7.17 -15.10 -0.73
C THR A 167 7.29 -14.45 -2.11
N VAL A 168 7.76 -13.21 -2.15
CA VAL A 168 8.08 -12.46 -3.35
C VAL A 168 9.58 -12.23 -3.41
N SER A 169 10.17 -12.30 -4.59
CA SER A 169 11.62 -12.15 -4.76
C SER A 169 12.00 -11.25 -5.93
N ALA A 170 13.18 -10.62 -5.81
CA ALA A 170 13.81 -9.88 -6.89
C ALA A 170 15.34 -9.97 -6.76
N GLY A 171 15.97 -10.74 -7.65
CA GLY A 171 17.36 -11.14 -7.50
C GLY A 171 17.56 -11.94 -6.22
N GLU A 172 18.47 -11.50 -5.36
CA GLU A 172 18.75 -12.13 -4.06
C GLU A 172 17.78 -11.69 -2.95
N GLU A 173 17.06 -10.60 -3.15
CA GLU A 173 16.13 -10.08 -2.15
C GLU A 173 14.88 -10.95 -2.08
N ARG A 174 14.41 -11.24 -0.85
CA ARG A 174 13.20 -12.02 -0.57
C ARG A 174 12.40 -11.36 0.52
N TRP A 175 11.08 -11.35 0.33
CA TRP A 175 10.11 -10.84 1.30
C TRP A 175 9.04 -11.90 1.54
N THR A 176 8.92 -12.34 2.78
CA THR A 176 7.79 -13.16 3.22
C THR A 176 6.65 -12.25 3.62
N VAL A 177 5.51 -12.46 2.99
CA VAL A 177 4.26 -11.74 3.27
C VAL A 177 3.39 -12.60 4.17
N ARG A 178 2.92 -12.02 5.27
CA ARG A 178 2.02 -12.69 6.21
C ARG A 178 0.77 -11.84 6.41
N GLN A 179 -0.37 -12.49 6.60
CA GLN A 179 -1.60 -11.85 7.05
C GLN A 179 -1.66 -11.92 8.57
N ILE A 180 -1.97 -10.80 9.20
CA ILE A 180 -2.18 -10.72 10.65
C ILE A 180 -3.66 -10.54 10.98
N ALA A 181 -4.04 -10.90 12.20
CA ALA A 181 -5.41 -10.77 12.67
C ALA A 181 -5.87 -9.31 12.63
N ASP A 182 -7.14 -9.10 12.32
CA ASP A 182 -7.79 -7.79 12.41
C ASP A 182 -8.07 -7.49 13.89
N PRO A 183 -7.52 -6.40 14.46
CA PRO A 183 -7.84 -5.99 15.84
C PRO A 183 -9.22 -5.34 15.97
N GLY A 184 -10.03 -5.31 14.90
CA GLY A 184 -11.37 -4.73 14.91
C GLY A 184 -11.40 -3.20 15.02
N TRP A 185 -10.35 -2.51 14.55
CA TRP A 185 -10.24 -1.05 14.69
C TRP A 185 -10.62 -0.32 13.41
N VAL A 186 -11.33 0.79 13.60
CA VAL A 186 -11.49 1.81 12.57
C VAL A 186 -10.27 2.72 12.58
N TRP A 187 -9.75 3.02 11.42
CA TRP A 187 -8.67 3.98 11.17
C TRP A 187 -9.20 5.21 10.46
N VAL A 188 -8.54 6.33 10.62
CA VAL A 188 -8.79 7.52 9.80
C VAL A 188 -7.56 7.83 8.98
N VAL A 189 -7.74 7.87 7.67
CA VAL A 189 -6.69 8.28 6.73
C VAL A 189 -7.07 9.65 6.18
N ALA A 190 -6.11 10.55 6.08
CA ALA A 190 -6.37 11.90 5.59
C ALA A 190 -5.33 12.33 4.54
N TYR A 191 -5.79 12.55 3.32
CA TYR A 191 -4.96 13.10 2.25
C TYR A 191 -4.77 14.61 2.47
N SER A 192 -3.51 15.04 2.48
CA SER A 192 -3.13 16.42 2.80
C SER A 192 -3.45 17.45 1.71
N GLY A 193 -3.86 17.00 0.51
CA GLY A 193 -3.98 17.85 -0.68
C GLY A 193 -2.63 18.07 -1.41
N LEU A 194 -1.51 17.69 -0.83
CA LEU A 194 -0.19 17.79 -1.45
C LEU A 194 0.24 16.43 -2.03
N PRO A 195 0.64 16.37 -3.31
CA PRO A 195 1.19 15.15 -3.88
C PRO A 195 2.43 14.67 -3.13
N LYS A 196 2.59 13.36 -2.94
CA LYS A 196 3.80 12.77 -2.35
C LYS A 196 5.04 13.03 -3.23
N ALA A 197 6.19 13.27 -2.60
CA ALA A 197 7.48 13.45 -3.29
C ALA A 197 8.31 12.17 -3.21
N THR A 198 7.99 11.13 -4.00
CA THR A 198 8.54 9.77 -3.82
C THR A 198 10.06 9.71 -4.08
N GLY A 199 10.51 10.05 -5.28
CA GLY A 199 11.91 9.81 -5.69
C GLY A 199 12.97 10.54 -4.86
N PRO A 200 12.89 11.88 -4.70
CA PRO A 200 13.87 12.63 -3.91
C PRO A 200 13.89 12.22 -2.44
N LYS A 201 12.73 11.98 -1.83
CA LYS A 201 12.63 11.59 -0.41
C LYS A 201 13.21 10.19 -0.15
N VAL A 202 12.88 9.22 -1.00
CA VAL A 202 13.43 7.86 -0.87
C VAL A 202 14.95 7.86 -0.98
N ARG A 203 15.55 8.67 -1.88
CA ARG A 203 17.00 8.79 -1.98
C ARG A 203 17.60 9.41 -0.72
N ALA A 204 17.07 10.55 -0.26
CA ALA A 204 17.57 11.23 0.94
C ALA A 204 17.52 10.34 2.19
N VAL A 205 16.45 9.56 2.36
CA VAL A 205 16.35 8.58 3.45
C VAL A 205 17.36 7.44 3.25
N GLY A 206 17.56 6.98 2.00
CA GLY A 206 18.58 5.99 1.66
C GLY A 206 19.98 6.42 2.06
N GLU A 207 20.34 7.69 1.83
CA GLU A 207 21.60 8.29 2.26
C GLU A 207 21.74 8.33 3.79
N ARG A 208 20.66 8.68 4.51
CA ARG A 208 20.64 8.64 5.98
C ARG A 208 20.87 7.22 6.52
N PHE A 209 20.22 6.22 5.94
CA PHE A 209 20.44 4.82 6.34
C PHE A 209 21.84 4.28 5.97
N SER A 210 22.55 4.95 5.06
CA SER A 210 23.92 4.60 4.70
C SER A 210 24.97 5.42 5.48
N SER A 211 24.56 6.36 6.35
CA SER A 211 25.45 7.12 7.22
C SER A 211 25.93 6.29 8.41
N THR A 212 26.84 6.86 9.20
CA THR A 212 27.33 6.25 10.45
C THR A 212 26.23 5.98 11.48
N GLU A 213 25.18 6.79 11.48
CA GLU A 213 23.99 6.62 12.33
C GLU A 213 22.96 5.63 11.74
N GLY A 214 23.15 5.21 10.48
CA GLY A 214 22.21 4.39 9.71
C GLY A 214 21.84 3.07 10.38
N PRO A 215 22.79 2.27 10.89
CA PRO A 215 22.50 1.02 11.58
C PRO A 215 21.62 1.22 12.83
N ASP A 216 21.85 2.26 13.63
CA ASP A 216 21.03 2.57 14.80
C ASP A 216 19.62 3.02 14.41
N LEU A 217 19.50 3.85 13.39
CA LEU A 217 18.21 4.27 12.83
C LEU A 217 17.39 3.05 12.34
N LEU A 218 18.01 2.16 11.57
CA LEU A 218 17.36 0.94 11.06
C LEU A 218 16.90 0.05 12.20
N ARG A 219 17.76 -0.16 13.22
CA ARG A 219 17.42 -0.92 14.41
C ARG A 219 16.19 -0.33 15.12
N ARG A 220 16.14 0.99 15.32
CA ARG A 220 15.01 1.67 15.96
C ARG A 220 13.72 1.56 15.14
N PHE A 221 13.78 1.70 13.80
CA PHE A 221 12.62 1.44 12.94
C PHE A 221 12.12 0.01 13.09
N SER A 222 13.03 -0.98 13.14
CA SER A 222 12.70 -2.39 13.33
C SER A 222 12.04 -2.63 14.69
N GLU A 223 12.62 -2.10 15.76
CA GLU A 223 12.11 -2.24 17.13
C GLU A 223 10.68 -1.68 17.24
N VAL A 224 10.44 -0.47 16.72
CA VAL A 224 9.12 0.16 16.75
C VAL A 224 8.11 -0.63 15.88
N ALA A 225 8.51 -1.11 14.70
CA ALA A 225 7.63 -1.90 13.85
C ALA A 225 7.23 -3.24 14.50
N LEU A 226 8.20 -3.95 15.11
CA LEU A 226 7.94 -5.19 15.83
C LEU A 226 7.12 -4.98 17.11
N ALA A 227 7.37 -3.90 17.85
CA ALA A 227 6.58 -3.53 19.02
C ALA A 227 5.14 -3.19 18.62
N GLY A 228 4.95 -2.41 17.55
CA GLY A 228 3.63 -2.08 16.98
C GLY A 228 2.86 -3.32 16.55
N LEU A 229 3.52 -4.23 15.83
CA LEU A 229 2.93 -5.51 15.45
C LEU A 229 2.46 -6.33 16.67
N ARG A 230 3.29 -6.39 17.72
CA ARG A 230 2.92 -7.08 18.96
C ARG A 230 1.78 -6.40 19.73
N ALA A 231 1.76 -5.07 19.75
CA ALA A 231 0.68 -4.30 20.38
C ALA A 231 -0.65 -4.54 19.64
N MET A 232 -0.64 -4.50 18.31
CA MET A 232 -1.82 -4.82 17.48
C MET A 232 -2.30 -6.26 17.72
N ALA A 233 -1.40 -7.24 17.80
CA ALA A 233 -1.75 -8.64 18.05
C ALA A 233 -2.35 -8.88 19.45
N ARG A 234 -2.10 -7.98 20.41
CA ARG A 234 -2.73 -7.99 21.74
C ARG A 234 -3.93 -7.05 21.85
N GLU A 235 -4.33 -6.43 20.72
CA GLU A 235 -5.40 -5.44 20.67
C GLU A 235 -5.16 -4.24 21.62
N ASP A 236 -3.87 -3.95 21.93
CA ASP A 236 -3.46 -2.84 22.77
C ASP A 236 -3.44 -1.53 21.95
N ARG A 237 -4.59 -0.86 21.96
CA ARG A 237 -4.84 0.36 21.18
C ARG A 237 -3.96 1.52 21.64
N ASP A 238 -3.79 1.69 22.95
CA ASP A 238 -3.04 2.82 23.52
C ASP A 238 -1.54 2.68 23.23
N GLU A 239 -0.99 1.48 23.40
CA GLU A 239 0.39 1.21 23.05
C GLU A 239 0.63 1.30 21.54
N THR A 240 -0.32 0.83 20.72
CA THR A 240 -0.24 1.01 19.25
C THR A 240 -0.20 2.49 18.90
N GLY A 241 -1.04 3.31 19.52
CA GLY A 241 -1.06 4.76 19.31
C GLY A 241 0.26 5.43 19.70
N ARG A 242 0.79 5.11 20.87
CA ARG A 242 2.10 5.58 21.34
C ARG A 242 3.22 5.23 20.35
N LEU A 243 3.21 4.01 19.82
CA LEU A 243 4.20 3.54 18.85
C LEU A 243 4.04 4.19 17.45
N LEU A 244 2.81 4.56 17.04
CA LEU A 244 2.61 5.39 15.84
C LEU A 244 3.29 6.75 16.01
N ASP A 245 3.15 7.41 17.16
CA ASP A 245 3.79 8.70 17.44
C ASP A 245 5.33 8.55 17.52
N GLU A 246 5.84 7.45 18.06
CA GLU A 246 7.27 7.14 18.07
C GLU A 246 7.81 6.90 16.65
N ASN A 247 7.08 6.16 15.81
CA ASN A 247 7.42 6.00 14.40
C ASN A 247 7.40 7.36 13.68
N GLN A 248 6.44 8.26 13.99
CA GLN A 248 6.41 9.61 13.43
C GLN A 248 7.67 10.40 13.80
N ALA A 249 8.15 10.27 15.02
CA ALA A 249 9.40 10.91 15.45
C ALA A 249 10.61 10.41 14.64
N LEU A 250 10.68 9.10 14.35
CA LEU A 250 11.71 8.53 13.48
C LEU A 250 11.59 9.05 12.04
N LEU A 251 10.36 9.10 11.47
CA LEU A 251 10.11 9.63 10.13
C LEU A 251 10.49 11.11 10.02
N ARG A 252 10.26 11.89 11.08
CA ARG A 252 10.69 13.29 11.19
C ARG A 252 12.21 13.39 11.21
N ALA A 253 12.88 12.56 12.00
CA ALA A 253 14.35 12.55 12.11
C ALA A 253 15.05 12.21 10.79
N VAL A 254 14.46 11.35 9.95
CA VAL A 254 14.99 11.05 8.60
C VAL A 254 14.49 12.00 7.51
N GLY A 255 13.78 13.07 7.87
CA GLY A 255 13.35 14.13 6.95
C GLY A 255 12.17 13.76 6.02
N VAL A 256 11.39 12.75 6.38
CA VAL A 256 10.22 12.28 5.60
C VAL A 256 9.01 13.18 5.79
N SER A 257 8.88 13.82 6.95
CA SER A 257 7.72 14.65 7.25
C SER A 257 7.71 15.99 6.48
N HIS A 258 6.58 16.68 6.55
CA HIS A 258 6.35 17.98 5.90
C HIS A 258 5.46 18.83 6.82
N PRO A 259 5.65 20.17 6.91
CA PRO A 259 4.86 21.05 7.79
C PRO A 259 3.35 20.86 7.67
N ARG A 260 2.86 20.63 6.45
CA ARG A 260 1.44 20.34 6.21
C ARG A 260 0.97 19.02 6.86
N LEU A 261 1.80 17.98 6.84
CA LEU A 261 1.50 16.68 7.47
C LEU A 261 1.55 16.81 9.00
N GLU A 262 2.54 17.54 9.52
CA GLU A 262 2.63 17.83 10.95
C GLU A 262 1.40 18.59 11.47
N ALA A 263 0.91 19.59 10.72
CA ALA A 263 -0.31 20.31 11.08
C ALA A 263 -1.54 19.41 11.15
N LEU A 264 -1.63 18.41 10.26
CA LEU A 264 -2.71 17.41 10.31
C LEU A 264 -2.58 16.44 11.49
N ILE A 265 -1.36 16.01 11.82
CA ILE A 265 -1.08 15.17 12.98
C ILE A 265 -1.47 15.91 14.26
N GLU A 266 -1.09 17.20 14.40
CA GLU A 266 -1.48 18.01 15.54
C GLU A 266 -3.01 18.21 15.63
N ALA A 267 -3.69 18.41 14.50
CA ALA A 267 -5.15 18.50 14.46
C ALA A 267 -5.84 17.18 14.87
N ALA A 268 -5.18 16.03 14.67
CA ALA A 268 -5.69 14.72 15.05
C ALA A 268 -5.59 14.44 16.56
N ARG A 269 -4.57 14.97 17.27
CA ARG A 269 -4.23 14.62 18.67
C ARG A 269 -5.40 14.62 19.67
N PRO A 270 -6.36 15.59 19.64
CA PRO A 270 -7.45 15.56 20.61
C PRO A 270 -8.36 14.33 20.48
N ALA A 271 -8.46 13.75 19.28
CA ALA A 271 -9.38 12.66 18.97
C ALA A 271 -8.68 11.34 18.54
N ALA A 272 -7.34 11.32 18.46
CA ALA A 272 -6.56 10.13 18.13
C ALA A 272 -5.70 9.66 19.31
N VAL A 273 -5.46 8.38 19.44
CA VAL A 273 -4.46 7.79 20.36
C VAL A 273 -3.05 7.89 19.78
N GLY A 274 -2.93 7.97 18.44
CA GLY A 274 -1.68 8.21 17.74
C GLY A 274 -1.93 8.51 16.28
N ALA A 275 -0.99 9.23 15.64
CA ALA A 275 -1.07 9.60 14.22
C ALA A 275 0.31 9.77 13.60
N LYS A 276 0.45 9.40 12.33
CA LYS A 276 1.72 9.51 11.60
C LYS A 276 1.53 9.66 10.09
N VAL A 277 2.58 10.09 9.43
CA VAL A 277 2.68 10.03 7.97
C VAL A 277 2.57 8.58 7.50
N THR A 278 1.94 8.33 6.36
CA THR A 278 1.94 7.02 5.69
C THR A 278 2.53 7.12 4.29
N GLY A 279 3.40 6.17 3.95
CA GLY A 279 4.10 6.09 2.66
C GLY A 279 5.35 6.98 2.59
N ALA A 280 5.73 7.40 1.36
CA ALA A 280 7.02 8.05 1.10
C ALA A 280 7.21 9.43 1.75
N GLY A 281 6.15 10.11 2.16
CA GLY A 281 6.21 11.44 2.79
C GLY A 281 6.52 12.59 1.82
N GLY A 282 6.84 13.76 2.40
CA GLY A 282 7.02 15.01 1.65
C GLY A 282 5.72 15.58 1.09
N GLY A 283 4.60 15.03 1.44
CA GLY A 283 3.21 15.18 1.02
C GLY A 283 2.49 13.85 1.18
N GLY A 284 1.37 13.66 0.50
CA GLY A 284 0.56 12.44 0.63
C GLY A 284 -0.38 12.49 1.82
N SER A 285 -0.45 11.42 2.60
CA SER A 285 -1.45 11.23 3.64
C SER A 285 -0.84 10.99 5.02
N ILE A 286 -1.68 11.18 6.03
CA ILE A 286 -1.47 10.65 7.38
C ILE A 286 -2.44 9.50 7.65
N VAL A 287 -2.07 8.62 8.57
CA VAL A 287 -2.95 7.63 9.19
C VAL A 287 -3.02 7.91 10.68
N ALA A 288 -4.22 7.81 11.23
CA ALA A 288 -4.47 8.05 12.65
C ALA A 288 -5.37 6.96 13.23
N LEU A 289 -5.09 6.52 14.45
CA LEU A 289 -5.91 5.59 15.20
C LEU A 289 -6.81 6.40 16.15
N PRO A 290 -8.13 6.42 15.95
CA PRO A 290 -9.05 7.20 16.78
C PRO A 290 -9.07 6.70 18.23
N LYS A 291 -9.34 7.60 19.16
CA LYS A 291 -9.85 7.23 20.48
C LYS A 291 -11.24 6.61 20.31
N PRO A 292 -11.60 5.59 21.11
CA PRO A 292 -12.90 4.94 20.99
C PRO A 292 -14.06 5.94 21.02
N GLY A 293 -14.95 5.86 20.02
CA GLY A 293 -16.11 6.76 19.88
C GLY A 293 -15.81 8.17 19.33
N LEU A 294 -14.56 8.48 19.01
CA LEU A 294 -14.16 9.78 18.44
C LEU A 294 -13.85 9.74 16.94
N GLU A 295 -14.20 8.67 16.24
CA GLU A 295 -13.92 8.46 14.80
C GLU A 295 -14.50 9.62 13.96
N THR A 296 -15.76 9.99 14.21
CA THR A 296 -16.44 11.07 13.50
C THR A 296 -15.85 12.45 13.85
N ASP A 297 -15.44 12.66 15.12
CA ASP A 297 -14.79 13.91 15.52
C ASP A 297 -13.42 14.05 14.86
N LEU A 298 -12.63 12.97 14.81
CA LEU A 298 -11.34 12.95 14.14
C LEU A 298 -11.46 13.29 12.64
N VAL A 299 -12.43 12.70 11.94
CA VAL A 299 -12.71 13.02 10.53
C VAL A 299 -13.05 14.51 10.39
N ARG A 300 -13.94 15.06 11.24
CA ARG A 300 -14.31 16.48 11.20
C ARG A 300 -13.12 17.41 11.46
N ARG A 301 -12.25 17.09 12.43
CA ARG A 301 -11.04 17.88 12.74
C ARG A 301 -10.09 17.94 11.56
N LEU A 302 -9.82 16.80 10.95
CA LEU A 302 -8.93 16.70 9.78
C LEU A 302 -9.51 17.43 8.56
N ALA A 303 -10.84 17.35 8.35
CA ALA A 303 -11.51 18.11 7.29
C ALA A 303 -11.42 19.62 7.52
N ARG A 304 -11.63 20.10 8.76
CA ARG A 304 -11.46 21.52 9.13
C ARG A 304 -10.01 21.99 8.97
N ALA A 305 -9.05 21.11 9.17
CA ALA A 305 -7.65 21.37 8.87
C ALA A 305 -7.33 21.32 7.37
N GLY A 306 -8.35 21.16 6.49
CA GLY A 306 -8.22 21.21 5.02
C GLY A 306 -7.67 19.93 4.39
N ALA A 307 -7.73 18.80 5.08
CA ALA A 307 -7.45 17.48 4.47
C ALA A 307 -8.71 16.89 3.82
N VAL A 308 -8.51 15.79 3.09
CA VAL A 308 -9.58 14.91 2.61
C VAL A 308 -9.53 13.62 3.46
N PRO A 309 -10.22 13.56 4.60
CA PRO A 309 -10.20 12.42 5.49
C PRO A 309 -11.30 11.42 5.14
N PHE A 310 -11.06 10.14 5.47
CA PHE A 310 -12.08 9.08 5.47
C PHE A 310 -11.77 8.09 6.58
N ALA A 311 -12.81 7.51 7.16
CA ALA A 311 -12.71 6.39 8.08
C ALA A 311 -12.68 5.08 7.28
N THR A 312 -11.85 4.13 7.68
CA THR A 312 -11.70 2.83 7.03
C THR A 312 -11.41 1.74 8.05
N GLY A 313 -11.99 0.57 7.84
CA GLY A 313 -11.46 -0.69 8.35
C GLY A 313 -10.49 -1.30 7.35
N PRO A 314 -10.03 -2.53 7.59
CA PRO A 314 -9.30 -3.28 6.59
C PRO A 314 -10.21 -3.60 5.40
N ALA A 315 -9.67 -3.54 4.19
CA ALA A 315 -10.37 -4.03 3.01
C ALA A 315 -10.68 -5.53 3.20
N ALA A 316 -11.96 -5.88 3.15
CA ALA A 316 -12.41 -7.26 3.38
C ALA A 316 -11.84 -8.24 2.33
N HIS A 317 -11.63 -7.74 1.12
CA HIS A 317 -11.08 -8.48 0.01
C HIS A 317 -9.90 -7.72 -0.60
N GLY A 318 -8.86 -8.46 -0.98
CA GLY A 318 -7.83 -7.96 -1.88
C GLY A 318 -8.37 -7.84 -3.31
N VAL A 319 -7.50 -8.00 -4.30
CA VAL A 319 -7.95 -7.99 -5.69
C VAL A 319 -8.98 -9.10 -5.95
N GLU A 320 -10.06 -8.76 -6.64
CA GLU A 320 -11.13 -9.68 -7.00
C GLU A 320 -11.77 -9.28 -8.33
N LEU A 321 -12.47 -10.23 -8.98
CA LEU A 321 -13.33 -9.95 -10.13
C LEU A 321 -14.68 -9.42 -9.64
N VAL A 322 -15.29 -8.50 -10.37
CA VAL A 322 -16.59 -7.87 -10.05
C VAL A 322 -17.52 -7.85 -11.28
#